data_0f01fef099b4129175ef3803fce44f5b
#
_entry.id   0f01fef099b4129175ef3803fce44f5b
#
_cell.length_a   1.000
_cell.length_b   1.000
_cell.length_c   1.000
_cell.angle_alpha   90.00
_cell.angle_beta   90.00
_cell.angle_gamma   90.00
#
_symmetry.space_group_name_H-M   'P 1'
#
loop_
_entity.id
_entity.type
_entity.pdbx_description
1 polymer ?
#
loop_
_entity_poly.entity_id
_entity_poly.type
_entity_poly.pdbx_seq_one_letter_code
_entity_poly.pdbx_strand_id
1 'polypeptide(L)'
;MRKYSVFAIAREALRHHTGWPEQWTNPEPKPAYDVVIVGAGGHGLATAYYLAAQHGVKNVAVIERGWLGGGNTGRNTTIVRSNYLYDESAGIYEHAVKLWETLSRELNYNVMYSPRGVMMLAHSVHDVQVAKRHIHADRLNGIDNEWLTPEQAKAFCPPLNISPDARYPVMGAALQRRGGTARHDAVAWG
;
A
#
# COMPACT_ATOMS: atom_id res chain seq x y z
N MET A 1 -12.27 17.93 3.49
CA MET A 1 -11.46 18.29 2.30
C MET A 1 -12.15 19.39 1.52
N ARG A 2 -11.47 20.49 1.15
CA ARG A 2 -12.06 21.52 0.29
C ARG A 2 -12.21 20.97 -1.12
N LYS A 3 -13.44 20.93 -1.64
CA LYS A 3 -13.67 20.59 -3.06
C LYS A 3 -13.31 21.80 -3.91
N TYR A 4 -12.42 21.61 -4.87
CA TYR A 4 -12.10 22.65 -5.83
C TYR A 4 -13.15 22.66 -6.95
N SER A 5 -13.71 23.82 -7.25
CA SER A 5 -14.64 23.98 -8.36
C SER A 5 -13.86 24.10 -9.68
N VAL A 6 -14.50 23.77 -10.81
CA VAL A 6 -13.95 23.97 -12.15
C VAL A 6 -13.50 25.43 -12.35
N PHE A 7 -14.27 26.39 -11.81
CA PHE A 7 -13.92 27.81 -11.88
C PHE A 7 -12.67 28.16 -11.06
N ALA A 8 -12.46 27.50 -9.92
CA ALA A 8 -11.23 27.67 -9.14
C ALA A 8 -10.01 27.14 -9.92
N ILE A 9 -10.14 25.98 -10.56
CA ILE A 9 -9.09 25.40 -11.41
C ILE A 9 -8.76 26.35 -12.57
N ALA A 10 -9.77 26.82 -13.29
CA ALA A 10 -9.57 27.74 -14.43
C ALA A 10 -8.91 29.05 -13.98
N ARG A 11 -9.36 29.66 -12.86
CA ARG A 11 -8.76 30.86 -12.32
C ARG A 11 -7.29 30.67 -11.95
N GLU A 12 -6.97 29.58 -11.27
CA GLU A 12 -5.59 29.31 -10.86
C GLU A 12 -4.70 28.89 -12.03
N ALA A 13 -5.25 28.27 -13.06
CA ALA A 13 -4.52 28.03 -14.33
C ALA A 13 -4.07 29.35 -14.98
N LEU A 14 -4.95 30.37 -15.02
CA LEU A 14 -4.61 31.71 -15.52
C LEU A 14 -3.58 32.45 -14.64
N ARG A 15 -3.41 32.02 -13.38
CA ARG A 15 -2.43 32.58 -12.44
C ARG A 15 -1.19 31.71 -12.31
N HIS A 16 -0.91 30.84 -13.24
CA HIS A 16 0.21 29.89 -13.18
C HIS A 16 0.22 29.02 -11.92
N HIS A 17 -0.96 28.72 -11.37
CA HIS A 17 -1.14 27.92 -10.15
C HIS A 17 -0.47 28.47 -8.88
N THR A 18 -0.31 29.79 -8.77
CA THR A 18 0.34 30.41 -7.61
C THR A 18 -0.58 30.77 -6.46
N GLY A 19 -1.90 30.67 -6.64
CA GLY A 19 -2.92 31.08 -5.66
C GLY A 19 -3.57 29.93 -4.90
N TRP A 20 -3.04 28.71 -4.96
CA TRP A 20 -3.59 27.60 -4.20
C TRP A 20 -3.32 27.78 -2.70
N PRO A 21 -4.32 27.53 -1.85
CA PRO A 21 -4.08 27.49 -0.41
C PRO A 21 -3.14 26.34 -0.06
N GLU A 22 -2.28 26.56 0.93
CA GLU A 22 -1.47 25.49 1.50
C GLU A 22 -2.36 24.35 1.98
N GLN A 23 -1.93 23.09 1.72
CA GLN A 23 -2.70 21.89 2.07
C GLN A 23 -2.67 21.61 3.56
N TRP A 24 -1.61 22.01 4.23
CA TRP A 24 -1.49 21.94 5.67
C TRP A 24 -1.13 23.29 6.28
N THR A 25 -1.49 23.40 7.52
CA THR A 25 -1.18 24.54 8.36
C THR A 25 -0.38 24.04 9.57
N ASN A 26 0.48 24.90 10.11
CA ASN A 26 1.10 24.67 11.42
C ASN A 26 0.29 25.43 12.47
N PRO A 27 -0.84 24.90 12.95
CA PRO A 27 -1.62 25.59 13.97
C PRO A 27 -0.85 25.59 15.30
N GLU A 28 -1.06 26.63 16.10
CA GLU A 28 -0.58 26.60 17.48
C GLU A 28 -1.17 25.40 18.22
N PRO A 29 -0.34 24.68 19.00
CA PRO A 29 -0.82 23.54 19.77
C PRO A 29 -1.94 23.95 20.72
N LYS A 30 -2.97 23.12 20.83
CA LYS A 30 -4.03 23.30 21.82
C LYS A 30 -3.49 22.99 23.22
N PRO A 31 -4.10 23.52 24.28
CA PRO A 31 -3.68 23.22 25.65
C PRO A 31 -3.93 21.76 26.07
N ALA A 32 -4.85 21.05 25.39
CA ALA A 32 -5.13 19.65 25.64
C ALA A 32 -5.65 18.91 24.39
N TYR A 33 -5.36 17.62 24.33
CA TYR A 33 -5.84 16.70 23.30
C TYR A 33 -6.38 15.44 23.95
N ASP A 34 -7.38 14.82 23.34
CA ASP A 34 -7.93 13.54 23.80
C ASP A 34 -6.96 12.40 23.50
N VAL A 35 -6.26 12.47 22.36
CA VAL A 35 -5.27 11.49 21.93
C VAL A 35 -4.06 12.20 21.34
N VAL A 36 -2.86 11.75 21.74
CA VAL A 36 -1.59 12.17 21.14
C VAL A 36 -0.93 10.94 20.51
N ILE A 37 -0.65 11.02 19.21
CA ILE A 37 0.00 9.97 18.43
C ILE A 37 1.43 10.42 18.15
N VAL A 38 2.40 9.59 18.48
CA VAL A 38 3.82 9.85 18.23
C VAL A 38 4.24 9.13 16.95
N GLY A 39 4.57 9.90 15.92
CA GLY A 39 5.00 9.44 14.60
C GLY A 39 3.93 9.63 13.53
N ALA A 40 4.26 10.38 12.48
CA ALA A 40 3.42 10.61 11.30
C ALA A 40 3.80 9.69 10.14
N GLY A 41 4.05 8.42 10.42
CA GLY A 41 4.12 7.35 9.43
C GLY A 41 2.74 6.77 9.12
N GLY A 42 2.65 5.80 8.21
CA GLY A 42 1.38 5.20 7.78
C GLY A 42 0.50 4.70 8.94
N HIS A 43 1.09 4.07 9.96
CA HIS A 43 0.32 3.62 11.13
C HIS A 43 -0.23 4.78 11.96
N GLY A 44 0.57 5.80 12.25
CA GLY A 44 0.12 6.95 13.04
C GLY A 44 -0.95 7.75 12.33
N LEU A 45 -0.77 7.99 11.04
CA LEU A 45 -1.76 8.69 10.20
C LEU A 45 -3.06 7.90 10.07
N ALA A 46 -2.97 6.59 9.79
CA ALA A 46 -4.15 5.72 9.73
C ALA A 46 -4.88 5.68 11.09
N THR A 47 -4.15 5.61 12.20
CA THR A 47 -4.74 5.67 13.55
C THR A 47 -5.53 6.98 13.74
N ALA A 48 -4.95 8.13 13.40
CA ALA A 48 -5.64 9.41 13.51
C ALA A 48 -6.88 9.47 12.61
N TYR A 49 -6.74 9.00 11.37
CA TYR A 49 -7.85 8.94 10.42
C TYR A 49 -9.01 8.08 10.93
N TYR A 50 -8.75 6.84 11.32
CA TYR A 50 -9.80 5.92 11.76
C TYR A 50 -10.41 6.30 13.11
N LEU A 51 -9.64 6.88 14.04
CA LEU A 51 -10.18 7.47 15.26
C LEU A 51 -11.23 8.55 14.94
N ALA A 52 -10.93 9.41 13.99
CA ALA A 52 -11.86 10.47 13.59
C ALA A 52 -13.04 9.92 12.77
N ALA A 53 -12.77 9.07 11.77
CA ALA A 53 -13.76 8.61 10.81
C ALA A 53 -14.73 7.58 11.38
N GLN A 54 -14.25 6.65 12.21
CA GLN A 54 -15.07 5.53 12.72
C GLN A 54 -15.48 5.70 14.18
N HIS A 55 -14.71 6.42 14.98
CA HIS A 55 -14.94 6.55 16.42
C HIS A 55 -15.32 7.97 16.87
N GLY A 56 -15.36 8.94 15.95
CA GLY A 56 -15.73 10.32 16.25
C GLY A 56 -14.71 11.10 17.12
N VAL A 57 -13.55 10.51 17.40
CA VAL A 57 -12.47 11.15 18.18
C VAL A 57 -11.70 12.11 17.28
N LYS A 58 -12.00 13.41 17.39
CA LYS A 58 -11.48 14.44 16.49
C LYS A 58 -10.42 15.36 17.11
N ASN A 59 -10.30 15.36 18.43
CA ASN A 59 -9.30 16.17 19.13
C ASN A 59 -8.00 15.38 19.29
N VAL A 60 -7.36 15.10 18.17
CA VAL A 60 -6.15 14.27 18.07
C VAL A 60 -4.97 15.13 17.64
N ALA A 61 -3.81 14.95 18.26
CA ALA A 61 -2.53 15.47 17.78
C ALA A 61 -1.67 14.34 17.23
N VAL A 62 -1.01 14.58 16.11
CA VAL A 62 0.06 13.71 15.60
C VAL A 62 1.37 14.47 15.68
N ILE A 63 2.33 13.92 16.40
CA ILE A 63 3.65 14.53 16.60
C ILE A 63 4.69 13.76 15.80
N GLU A 64 5.41 14.47 14.93
CA GLU A 64 6.49 13.91 14.11
C GLU A 64 7.79 14.69 14.32
N ARG A 65 8.90 14.00 14.54
CA ARG A 65 10.21 14.66 14.74
C ARG A 65 10.89 15.08 13.44
N GLY A 66 10.49 14.51 12.31
CA GLY A 66 11.10 14.75 11.00
C GLY A 66 10.09 15.34 10.03
N TRP A 67 9.69 14.54 9.06
CA TRP A 67 8.69 14.94 8.08
C TRP A 67 7.67 13.82 7.88
N LEU A 68 6.51 14.17 7.35
CA LEU A 68 5.40 13.28 7.10
C LEU A 68 5.85 12.05 6.30
N GLY A 69 5.63 10.86 6.85
CA GLY A 69 6.02 9.60 6.22
C GLY A 69 7.53 9.36 6.12
N GLY A 70 8.38 10.18 6.72
CA GLY A 70 9.85 10.13 6.56
C GLY A 70 10.57 8.94 7.18
N GLY A 71 9.86 8.12 7.96
CA GLY A 71 10.38 6.87 8.53
C GLY A 71 10.27 5.68 7.55
N ASN A 72 9.88 4.51 8.07
CA ASN A 72 9.71 3.29 7.25
C ASN A 72 8.69 3.45 6.13
N THR A 73 7.68 4.29 6.30
CA THR A 73 6.67 4.57 5.26
C THR A 73 7.30 5.08 3.97
N GLY A 74 8.24 6.00 4.05
CA GLY A 74 8.94 6.55 2.88
C GLY A 74 10.16 5.73 2.41
N ARG A 75 10.44 4.57 3.02
CA ARG A 75 11.65 3.77 2.78
C ARG A 75 11.38 2.29 2.50
N ASN A 76 10.13 1.95 2.19
CA ASN A 76 9.72 0.58 1.90
C ASN A 76 9.68 0.31 0.39
N THR A 77 9.43 -0.95 0.02
CA THR A 77 9.34 -1.40 -1.37
C THR A 77 8.00 -1.07 -2.04
N THR A 78 7.06 -0.49 -1.31
CA THR A 78 5.69 -0.18 -1.76
C THR A 78 4.85 -1.37 -2.22
N ILE A 79 5.30 -2.59 -1.99
CA ILE A 79 4.57 -3.81 -2.35
C ILE A 79 3.47 -4.07 -1.31
N VAL A 80 2.24 -4.20 -1.81
CA VAL A 80 1.05 -4.56 -1.04
C VAL A 80 0.67 -5.98 -1.39
N ARG A 81 0.64 -6.88 -0.40
CA ARG A 81 0.28 -8.29 -0.57
C ARG A 81 -0.21 -8.89 0.74
N SER A 82 -0.92 -10.02 0.68
CA SER A 82 -1.37 -10.76 1.87
C SER A 82 -0.88 -12.20 1.94
N ASN A 83 -0.18 -12.68 0.92
CA ASN A 83 0.32 -14.05 0.84
C ASN A 83 1.50 -14.29 1.77
N TYR A 84 1.23 -14.40 3.07
CA TYR A 84 2.18 -14.71 4.13
C TYR A 84 1.90 -16.08 4.75
N LEU A 85 2.96 -16.84 5.08
CA LEU A 85 2.87 -18.23 5.52
C LEU A 85 2.09 -18.43 6.83
N TYR A 86 2.17 -17.47 7.77
CA TYR A 86 1.61 -17.64 9.11
C TYR A 86 0.18 -17.11 9.16
N ASP A 87 -0.71 -17.90 9.77
CA ASP A 87 -2.15 -17.62 9.85
C ASP A 87 -2.44 -16.27 10.52
N GLU A 88 -1.71 -15.93 11.59
CA GLU A 88 -1.86 -14.66 12.30
C GLU A 88 -1.52 -13.46 11.39
N SER A 89 -0.49 -13.60 10.58
CA SER A 89 -0.09 -12.58 9.61
C SER A 89 -1.07 -12.50 8.45
N ALA A 90 -1.52 -13.65 7.95
CA ALA A 90 -2.42 -13.77 6.82
C ALA A 90 -3.71 -12.97 7.04
N GLY A 91 -4.36 -13.12 8.21
CA GLY A 91 -5.58 -12.40 8.55
C GLY A 91 -5.42 -10.87 8.55
N ILE A 92 -4.32 -10.38 9.16
CA ILE A 92 -4.02 -8.93 9.22
C ILE A 92 -3.74 -8.37 7.83
N TYR A 93 -2.92 -9.05 7.03
CA TYR A 93 -2.54 -8.56 5.70
C TYR A 93 -3.67 -8.68 4.69
N GLU A 94 -4.53 -9.71 4.79
CA GLU A 94 -5.72 -9.81 3.94
C GLU A 94 -6.72 -8.69 4.26
N HIS A 95 -6.89 -8.36 5.53
CA HIS A 95 -7.68 -7.19 5.91
C HIS A 95 -7.06 -5.90 5.35
N ALA A 96 -5.75 -5.75 5.42
CA ALA A 96 -5.05 -4.61 4.86
C ALA A 96 -5.23 -4.48 3.34
N VAL A 97 -5.14 -5.59 2.58
CA VAL A 97 -5.38 -5.56 1.12
C VAL A 97 -6.79 -5.05 0.81
N LYS A 98 -7.81 -5.47 1.56
CA LYS A 98 -9.19 -4.98 1.41
C LYS A 98 -9.30 -3.47 1.66
N LEU A 99 -8.57 -2.95 2.64
CA LEU A 99 -8.51 -1.50 2.88
C LEU A 99 -7.85 -0.78 1.69
N TRP A 100 -6.75 -1.30 1.16
CA TRP A 100 -6.09 -0.73 -0.02
C TRP A 100 -7.00 -0.63 -1.24
N GLU A 101 -7.88 -1.61 -1.46
CA GLU A 101 -8.82 -1.65 -2.59
C GLU A 101 -9.83 -0.49 -2.55
N THR A 102 -10.15 0.05 -1.38
CA THR A 102 -11.14 1.11 -1.19
C THR A 102 -10.54 2.47 -0.83
N LEU A 103 -9.30 2.51 -0.35
CA LEU A 103 -8.67 3.65 0.30
C LEU A 103 -8.68 4.93 -0.55
N SER A 104 -8.41 4.84 -1.86
CA SER A 104 -8.44 6.01 -2.74
C SER A 104 -9.82 6.67 -2.77
N ARG A 105 -10.89 5.89 -2.66
CA ARG A 105 -12.26 6.38 -2.67
C ARG A 105 -12.64 6.94 -1.30
N GLU A 106 -12.25 6.28 -0.23
CA GLU A 106 -12.50 6.72 1.15
C GLU A 106 -11.83 8.06 1.43
N LEU A 107 -10.57 8.20 1.05
CA LEU A 107 -9.82 9.44 1.23
C LEU A 107 -10.19 10.52 0.21
N ASN A 108 -10.93 10.19 -0.86
CA ASN A 108 -11.10 11.05 -2.03
C ASN A 108 -9.74 11.57 -2.55
N TYR A 109 -8.72 10.72 -2.51
CA TYR A 109 -7.35 10.99 -2.88
C TYR A 109 -6.73 9.76 -3.52
N ASN A 110 -6.07 9.91 -4.68
CA ASN A 110 -5.48 8.78 -5.36
C ASN A 110 -4.16 8.34 -4.69
N VAL A 111 -4.23 7.27 -3.91
CA VAL A 111 -3.05 6.65 -3.27
C VAL A 111 -2.19 5.85 -4.26
N MET A 112 -2.57 5.85 -5.53
CA MET A 112 -1.89 5.16 -6.64
C MET A 112 -1.71 3.65 -6.36
N TYR A 113 -2.71 3.03 -5.71
CA TYR A 113 -2.73 1.58 -5.57
C TYR A 113 -2.99 0.92 -6.92
N SER A 114 -2.09 0.04 -7.33
CA SER A 114 -2.12 -0.66 -8.61
C SER A 114 -2.07 -2.17 -8.38
N PRO A 115 -3.21 -2.86 -8.33
CA PRO A 115 -3.30 -4.31 -8.12
C PRO A 115 -2.96 -5.06 -9.42
N ARG A 116 -1.67 -5.13 -9.75
CA ARG A 116 -1.17 -5.79 -10.96
C ARG A 116 -0.63 -7.20 -10.70
N GLY A 117 -0.82 -7.69 -9.49
CA GLY A 117 -0.28 -8.94 -9.01
C GLY A 117 1.10 -8.78 -8.38
N VAL A 118 1.41 -9.70 -7.47
CA VAL A 118 2.76 -9.87 -6.89
C VAL A 118 3.20 -11.29 -7.19
N MET A 119 4.27 -11.43 -7.97
CA MET A 119 4.81 -12.71 -8.40
C MET A 119 6.16 -12.96 -7.74
N MET A 120 6.31 -14.10 -7.08
CA MET A 120 7.55 -14.55 -6.46
C MET A 120 8.09 -15.74 -7.24
N LEU A 121 9.28 -15.59 -7.82
CA LEU A 121 9.92 -16.62 -8.64
C LEU A 121 10.56 -17.70 -7.77
N ALA A 122 10.52 -18.94 -8.26
CA ALA A 122 11.24 -20.07 -7.70
C ALA A 122 12.38 -20.47 -8.63
N HIS A 123 13.59 -20.57 -8.11
CA HIS A 123 14.82 -20.85 -8.88
C HIS A 123 15.46 -22.19 -8.51
N SER A 124 14.94 -22.89 -7.52
CA SER A 124 15.41 -24.19 -7.06
C SER A 124 14.24 -25.11 -6.70
N VAL A 125 14.51 -26.41 -6.59
CA VAL A 125 13.51 -27.39 -6.10
C VAL A 125 13.03 -27.02 -4.69
N HIS A 126 13.94 -26.53 -3.85
CA HIS A 126 13.59 -26.04 -2.51
C HIS A 126 12.59 -24.88 -2.58
N ASP A 127 12.84 -23.87 -3.45
CA ASP A 127 11.94 -22.72 -3.61
C ASP A 127 10.55 -23.15 -4.08
N VAL A 128 10.51 -24.13 -5.02
CA VAL A 128 9.23 -24.72 -5.51
C VAL A 128 8.45 -25.35 -4.34
N GLN A 129 9.13 -26.14 -3.50
CA GLN A 129 8.49 -26.78 -2.35
C GLN A 129 7.99 -25.74 -1.33
N VAL A 130 8.80 -24.74 -1.03
CA VAL A 130 8.44 -23.65 -0.12
C VAL A 130 7.26 -22.86 -0.69
N ALA A 131 7.31 -22.46 -1.96
CA ALA A 131 6.24 -21.71 -2.61
C ALA A 131 4.92 -22.48 -2.61
N LYS A 132 4.93 -23.76 -2.92
CA LYS A 132 3.72 -24.61 -2.89
C LYS A 132 3.14 -24.72 -1.48
N ARG A 133 4.00 -24.86 -0.45
CA ARG A 133 3.55 -24.85 0.94
C ARG A 133 2.87 -23.52 1.32
N HIS A 134 3.47 -22.39 0.93
CA HIS A 134 2.87 -21.07 1.13
C HIS A 134 1.51 -20.96 0.44
N ILE A 135 1.41 -21.36 -0.83
CA ILE A 135 0.17 -21.34 -1.58
C ILE A 135 -0.93 -22.15 -0.89
N HIS A 136 -0.59 -23.32 -0.35
CA HIS A 136 -1.58 -24.15 0.36
C HIS A 136 -2.04 -23.48 1.66
N ALA A 137 -1.13 -22.92 2.45
CA ALA A 137 -1.46 -22.18 3.67
C ALA A 137 -2.34 -20.95 3.36
N ASP A 138 -1.96 -20.17 2.36
CA ASP A 138 -2.72 -19.00 1.92
C ASP A 138 -4.14 -19.35 1.49
N ARG A 139 -4.31 -20.44 0.71
CA ARG A 139 -5.63 -20.90 0.28
C ARG A 139 -6.50 -21.37 1.43
N LEU A 140 -5.94 -22.00 2.46
CA LEU A 140 -6.66 -22.37 3.68
C LEU A 140 -7.17 -21.11 4.42
N ASN A 141 -6.45 -20.00 4.32
CA ASN A 141 -6.81 -18.71 4.89
C ASN A 141 -7.67 -17.84 3.95
N GLY A 142 -8.12 -18.39 2.80
CA GLY A 142 -8.96 -17.66 1.84
C GLY A 142 -8.22 -16.60 1.01
N ILE A 143 -6.88 -16.67 0.97
CA ILE A 143 -6.04 -15.74 0.22
C ILE A 143 -5.83 -16.27 -1.20
N ASP A 144 -5.95 -15.39 -2.19
CA ASP A 144 -5.67 -15.68 -3.59
C ASP A 144 -4.16 -15.87 -3.79
N ASN A 145 -3.72 -17.10 -3.90
CA ASN A 145 -2.35 -17.42 -4.28
C ASN A 145 -2.34 -18.65 -5.16
N GLU A 146 -1.62 -18.61 -6.28
CA GLU A 146 -1.58 -19.68 -7.26
C GLU A 146 -0.16 -19.99 -7.72
N TRP A 147 0.03 -21.23 -8.17
CA TRP A 147 1.28 -21.65 -8.78
C TRP A 147 1.21 -21.44 -10.29
N LEU A 148 2.26 -20.84 -10.87
CA LEU A 148 2.47 -20.68 -12.29
C LEU A 148 3.64 -21.52 -12.76
N THR A 149 3.50 -22.20 -13.93
CA THR A 149 4.65 -22.76 -14.65
C THR A 149 5.56 -21.64 -15.18
N PRO A 150 6.80 -21.92 -15.60
CA PRO A 150 7.66 -20.91 -16.24
C PRO A 150 6.97 -20.20 -17.41
N GLU A 151 6.26 -20.94 -18.27
CA GLU A 151 5.55 -20.41 -19.44
C GLU A 151 4.41 -19.48 -19.01
N GLN A 152 3.65 -19.88 -17.99
CA GLN A 152 2.56 -19.07 -17.44
C GLN A 152 3.12 -17.79 -16.77
N ALA A 153 4.25 -17.90 -16.05
CA ALA A 153 4.93 -16.74 -15.47
C ALA A 153 5.44 -15.78 -16.56
N LYS A 154 5.98 -16.32 -17.66
CA LYS A 154 6.38 -15.57 -18.86
C LYS A 154 5.19 -14.88 -19.53
N ALA A 155 4.05 -15.57 -19.65
CA ALA A 155 2.84 -14.98 -20.22
C ALA A 155 2.30 -13.84 -19.34
N PHE A 156 2.39 -13.98 -18.02
CA PHE A 156 2.02 -12.93 -17.07
C PHE A 156 3.00 -11.74 -17.09
N CYS A 157 4.29 -12.00 -17.20
CA CYS A 157 5.36 -11.01 -17.24
C CYS A 157 6.24 -11.20 -18.48
N PRO A 158 5.88 -10.66 -19.65
CA PRO A 158 6.58 -10.88 -20.91
C PRO A 158 8.09 -10.61 -20.93
N PRO A 159 8.64 -9.63 -20.16
CA PRO A 159 10.08 -9.42 -20.09
C PRO A 159 10.87 -10.53 -19.37
N LEU A 160 10.19 -11.43 -18.62
CA LEU A 160 10.85 -12.47 -17.84
C LEU A 160 11.67 -13.43 -18.74
N ASN A 161 12.92 -13.66 -18.40
CA ASN A 161 13.76 -14.68 -19.04
C ASN A 161 13.53 -16.04 -18.37
N ILE A 162 13.01 -17.00 -19.12
CA ILE A 162 12.76 -18.38 -18.65
C ILE A 162 13.71 -19.40 -19.32
N SER A 163 14.81 -18.97 -19.94
CA SER A 163 15.80 -19.87 -20.54
C SER A 163 16.33 -20.85 -19.48
N PRO A 164 16.43 -22.15 -19.79
CA PRO A 164 17.04 -23.13 -18.89
C PRO A 164 18.54 -22.87 -18.67
N ASP A 165 19.19 -22.17 -19.61
CA ASP A 165 20.62 -21.81 -19.53
C ASP A 165 20.86 -20.54 -18.75
N ALA A 166 19.81 -19.89 -18.23
CA ALA A 166 19.97 -18.70 -17.37
C ALA A 166 20.72 -19.07 -16.09
N ARG A 167 21.55 -18.17 -15.58
CA ARG A 167 22.29 -18.36 -14.32
C ARG A 167 21.37 -18.76 -13.15
N TYR A 168 20.14 -18.25 -13.14
CA TYR A 168 19.08 -18.58 -12.19
C TYR A 168 17.82 -18.97 -13.00
N PRO A 169 17.70 -20.24 -13.43
CA PRO A 169 16.56 -20.65 -14.23
C PRO A 169 15.26 -20.54 -13.42
N VAL A 170 14.20 -20.12 -14.06
CA VAL A 170 12.88 -20.03 -13.44
C VAL A 170 12.20 -21.40 -13.48
N MET A 171 11.94 -21.98 -12.32
CA MET A 171 11.25 -23.28 -12.18
C MET A 171 9.74 -23.13 -11.98
N GLY A 172 9.25 -21.93 -11.83
CA GLY A 172 7.86 -21.54 -11.64
C GLY A 172 7.74 -20.31 -10.76
N ALA A 173 6.52 -19.95 -10.41
CA ALA A 173 6.25 -18.80 -9.58
C ALA A 173 4.99 -18.97 -8.71
N ALA A 174 4.96 -18.31 -7.55
CA ALA A 174 3.75 -18.06 -6.80
C ALA A 174 3.21 -16.68 -7.19
N LEU A 175 1.92 -16.58 -7.52
CA LEU A 175 1.27 -15.33 -7.92
C LEU A 175 0.07 -15.04 -7.01
N GLN A 176 0.08 -13.86 -6.41
CA GLN A 176 -1.11 -13.25 -5.80
C GLN A 176 -1.64 -12.17 -6.73
N ARG A 177 -2.82 -12.36 -7.34
CA ARG A 177 -3.38 -11.42 -8.32
C ARG A 177 -3.85 -10.11 -7.71
N ARG A 178 -4.40 -10.15 -6.50
CA ARG A 178 -4.85 -8.95 -5.77
C ARG A 178 -3.70 -8.14 -5.17
N GLY A 179 -2.51 -8.70 -5.10
CA GLY A 179 -1.32 -7.96 -4.70
C GLY A 179 -0.96 -6.87 -5.71
N GLY A 180 -0.17 -5.90 -5.29
CA GLY A 180 0.22 -4.81 -6.17
C GLY A 180 1.20 -3.84 -5.52
N THR A 181 1.20 -2.62 -6.01
CA THR A 181 2.03 -1.54 -5.47
C THR A 181 1.19 -0.31 -5.17
N ALA A 182 1.64 0.51 -4.22
CA ALA A 182 1.04 1.80 -3.91
C ALA A 182 2.14 2.85 -3.76
N ARG A 183 1.81 4.14 -3.88
CA ARG A 183 2.77 5.19 -3.55
C ARG A 183 2.65 5.54 -2.08
N HIS A 184 3.70 5.24 -1.34
CA HIS A 184 3.74 5.46 0.11
C HIS A 184 3.62 6.93 0.51
N ASP A 185 4.16 7.85 -0.28
CA ASP A 185 3.99 9.29 -0.12
C ASP A 185 2.52 9.71 -0.34
N ALA A 186 1.89 9.21 -1.42
CA ALA A 186 0.49 9.49 -1.70
C ALA A 186 -0.45 9.02 -0.57
N VAL A 187 -0.14 7.87 0.05
CA VAL A 187 -0.89 7.36 1.21
C VAL A 187 -0.75 8.28 2.42
N ALA A 188 0.47 8.76 2.67
CA ALA A 188 0.72 9.66 3.80
C ALA A 188 0.05 11.04 3.62
N TRP A 189 -0.12 11.49 2.38
CA TRP A 189 -0.74 12.76 2.03
C TRP A 189 -2.26 12.72 1.97
N GLY A 190 -2.85 11.57 1.61
CA GLY A 190 -4.30 11.37 1.52
C GLY A 190 -5.00 11.44 2.87
#